data_dabb3852894d87fd6c0c78ed22a390af
#
_entry.id   dabb3852894d87fd6c0c78ed22a390af
#
_cell.length_a   1.000
_cell.length_b   1.000
_cell.length_c   1.000
_cell.angle_alpha   90.00
_cell.angle_beta   90.00
_cell.angle_gamma   90.00
#
_symmetry.space_group_name_H-M   'P 1'
#
loop_
_entity.id
_entity.type
_entity.pdbx_description
1 polymer ?
#
loop_
_entity_poly.entity_id
_entity_poly.type
_entity_poly.pdbx_seq_one_letter_code
_entity_poly.pdbx_strand_id
1 'polypeptide(L)'
;MSMRATLSVLTLSILMSSPMAVAAQRGPSAVTVVTEQVEVHEINQSLSLIGKLEAAESVIVASEVSGKVKQISVSANQNVLQGQLLIQLNDEKAQAALVEANAYLKDELRKLKEFQRLVKRNAITQTEIDAQKARVEIGEARLDAAKANLSDLHISAPFAGTVGFIDFSRGKMVSAGSELLTLDDLSVMELDLQVPERYLSMLSVGMEVHATTSAWNQQVFTGKVKGIDTRINAETLNLRVRIQFDNPENHLKPGMLMNASLAFPAIEAPIIPVQALEYSGTKRFVYVVDENNKATRQEVRLGARVGNEVVIESGVEIGNKIVVQGIVNMRDGVQVKEITAPVKAEEKSSKNQAAKDVN
;
A
#
# COMPACT_ATOMS: atom_id res chain seq x y z
N MET A 1 -34.05 69.62 86.01
CA MET A 1 -35.17 69.11 86.79
C MET A 1 -35.19 67.61 86.66
N SER A 2 -34.61 66.95 87.66
CA SER A 2 -35.27 65.96 88.50
C SER A 2 -35.78 64.73 87.75
N MET A 3 -35.54 63.51 88.06
CA MET A 3 -35.37 62.94 89.43
C MET A 3 -34.99 61.47 89.21
N ARG A 4 -34.05 61.03 89.94
CA ARG A 4 -33.74 59.75 90.55
C ARG A 4 -34.83 58.70 90.59
N ALA A 5 -34.45 57.43 90.32
CA ALA A 5 -34.79 56.33 91.19
C ALA A 5 -33.92 55.07 90.86
N THR A 6 -33.33 54.61 91.86
CA THR A 6 -32.57 53.37 92.10
C THR A 6 -33.53 52.20 92.34
N LEU A 7 -33.11 50.97 91.93
CA LEU A 7 -33.41 49.69 92.67
C LEU A 7 -32.67 48.55 91.93
N SER A 8 -31.55 48.05 92.37
CA SER A 8 -31.32 46.98 93.37
C SER A 8 -31.61 45.54 92.85
N VAL A 9 -30.57 44.79 92.48
CA VAL A 9 -30.24 43.43 92.91
C VAL A 9 -31.17 42.29 92.55
N LEU A 10 -30.72 41.34 91.70
CA LEU A 10 -30.60 39.94 92.17
C LEU A 10 -29.71 39.13 91.19
N THR A 11 -28.59 38.67 91.62
CA THR A 11 -27.68 37.74 90.99
C THR A 11 -28.26 36.35 91.01
N LEU A 12 -28.43 35.72 89.80
CA LEU A 12 -28.72 34.29 89.73
C LEU A 12 -27.69 33.67 88.79
N SER A 13 -26.72 33.01 89.36
CA SER A 13 -25.64 32.25 88.62
C SER A 13 -26.25 30.97 88.06
N ILE A 14 -26.43 30.90 86.75
CA ILE A 14 -26.75 29.64 86.07
C ILE A 14 -25.43 29.17 85.39
N LEU A 15 -24.83 28.11 85.94
CA LEU A 15 -23.78 27.32 85.27
C LEU A 15 -24.36 26.65 84.04
N MET A 16 -24.08 27.20 82.85
CA MET A 16 -24.30 26.50 81.59
C MET A 16 -23.12 25.64 81.30
N SER A 17 -23.19 24.34 81.50
CA SER A 17 -22.33 23.33 81.03
C SER A 17 -22.52 23.22 79.50
N SER A 18 -21.57 23.81 78.69
CA SER A 18 -21.54 23.63 77.27
C SER A 18 -21.03 22.22 76.95
N PRO A 19 -21.75 21.40 76.14
CA PRO A 19 -21.17 20.16 75.67
C PRO A 19 -20.10 20.51 74.64
N MET A 20 -18.84 20.10 74.88
CA MET A 20 -17.76 20.09 73.93
C MET A 20 -18.18 19.15 72.78
N ALA A 21 -18.57 19.71 71.63
CA ALA A 21 -18.73 18.96 70.41
C ALA A 21 -17.35 18.45 69.97
N VAL A 22 -17.07 17.18 70.18
CA VAL A 22 -15.95 16.47 69.57
C VAL A 22 -16.23 16.46 68.08
N ALA A 23 -15.57 17.36 67.35
CA ALA A 23 -15.46 17.29 65.91
C ALA A 23 -14.74 15.98 65.56
N ALA A 24 -15.49 14.95 65.21
CA ALA A 24 -14.90 13.76 64.64
C ALA A 24 -14.15 14.18 63.38
N GLN A 25 -12.83 14.23 63.42
CA GLN A 25 -11.97 14.30 62.26
C GLN A 25 -12.34 13.10 61.39
N ARG A 26 -13.15 13.32 60.34
CA ARG A 26 -13.27 12.38 59.25
C ARG A 26 -11.90 12.31 58.59
N GLY A 27 -11.16 11.26 58.91
CA GLY A 27 -9.94 10.92 58.17
C GLY A 27 -10.27 10.91 56.67
N PRO A 28 -9.26 11.11 55.84
CA PRO A 28 -9.48 11.11 54.37
C PRO A 28 -10.21 9.84 53.97
N SER A 29 -11.44 10.01 53.48
CA SER A 29 -12.26 8.86 53.01
C SER A 29 -11.53 8.26 51.81
N ALA A 30 -11.02 7.03 51.99
CA ALA A 30 -10.38 6.32 50.89
C ALA A 30 -11.37 6.13 49.72
N VAL A 31 -10.92 6.48 48.52
CA VAL A 31 -11.76 6.30 47.30
C VAL A 31 -11.68 4.84 46.92
N THR A 32 -12.86 4.26 46.72
CA THR A 32 -12.98 2.87 46.27
C THR A 32 -12.72 2.76 44.79
N VAL A 33 -11.76 1.92 44.42
CA VAL A 33 -11.27 1.77 43.04
C VAL A 33 -11.06 0.32 42.69
N VAL A 34 -11.10 0.02 41.40
CA VAL A 34 -10.55 -1.24 40.83
C VAL A 34 -9.21 -0.93 40.24
N THR A 35 -8.23 -1.74 40.57
CA THR A 35 -6.87 -1.64 40.04
C THR A 35 -6.54 -2.83 39.13
N GLU A 36 -5.65 -2.60 38.19
CA GLU A 36 -5.08 -3.61 37.32
C GLU A 36 -3.56 -3.40 37.22
N GLN A 37 -2.83 -4.47 37.07
CA GLN A 37 -1.38 -4.40 36.90
C GLN A 37 -1.07 -4.16 35.42
N VAL A 38 -0.13 -3.28 35.14
CA VAL A 38 0.34 -3.02 33.78
C VAL A 38 1.14 -4.22 33.30
N GLU A 39 0.61 -4.94 32.35
CA GLU A 39 1.22 -6.13 31.74
C GLU A 39 1.73 -5.81 30.33
N VAL A 40 2.70 -6.60 29.87
CA VAL A 40 3.20 -6.55 28.50
C VAL A 40 2.35 -7.46 27.64
N HIS A 41 1.91 -6.90 26.54
CA HIS A 41 1.20 -7.70 25.52
C HIS A 41 1.91 -7.60 24.18
N GLU A 42 1.84 -8.68 23.44
CA GLU A 42 2.29 -8.73 22.05
C GLU A 42 1.28 -8.04 21.15
N ILE A 43 1.67 -6.96 20.50
CA ILE A 43 0.82 -6.14 19.68
C ILE A 43 1.17 -6.34 18.22
N ASN A 44 0.26 -6.96 17.49
CA ASN A 44 0.35 -7.07 16.05
C ASN A 44 0.15 -5.69 15.40
N GLN A 45 1.18 -5.21 14.73
CA GLN A 45 1.10 -3.96 13.97
C GLN A 45 0.74 -4.27 12.52
N SER A 46 -0.22 -3.54 11.97
CA SER A 46 -0.57 -3.63 10.55
C SER A 46 -0.85 -2.25 9.98
N LEU A 47 -0.54 -2.11 8.70
CA LEU A 47 -0.82 -0.90 7.93
C LEU A 47 -1.68 -1.28 6.74
N SER A 48 -2.90 -0.73 6.69
CA SER A 48 -3.81 -0.92 5.55
C SER A 48 -3.77 0.30 4.64
N LEU A 49 -3.51 0.06 3.36
CA LEU A 49 -3.41 1.09 2.33
C LEU A 49 -4.17 0.65 1.08
N ILE A 50 -4.68 1.64 0.36
CA ILE A 50 -5.36 1.39 -0.92
C ILE A 50 -4.42 1.80 -2.06
N GLY A 51 -4.31 0.92 -3.06
CA GLY A 51 -3.57 1.16 -4.28
C GLY A 51 -4.35 0.72 -5.50
N LYS A 52 -3.90 1.18 -6.66
CA LYS A 52 -4.41 0.78 -7.96
C LYS A 52 -3.52 -0.32 -8.54
N LEU A 53 -4.15 -1.37 -9.02
CA LEU A 53 -3.47 -2.50 -9.63
C LEU A 53 -3.12 -2.18 -11.09
N GLU A 54 -1.91 -2.55 -11.51
CA GLU A 54 -1.42 -2.39 -12.87
C GLU A 54 -0.83 -3.73 -13.35
N ALA A 55 -0.79 -3.95 -14.67
CA ALA A 55 -0.08 -5.10 -15.20
C ALA A 55 1.44 -4.84 -15.14
N ALA A 56 2.24 -5.91 -14.96
CA ALA A 56 3.70 -5.78 -14.92
C ALA A 56 4.26 -5.25 -16.23
N GLU A 57 3.68 -5.69 -17.36
CA GLU A 57 3.94 -5.15 -18.69
C GLU A 57 2.62 -4.73 -19.33
N SER A 58 2.51 -3.48 -19.72
CA SER A 58 1.33 -2.88 -20.36
C SER A 58 1.78 -1.87 -21.41
N VAL A 59 1.18 -1.95 -22.59
CA VAL A 59 1.46 -1.01 -23.67
C VAL A 59 0.20 -0.71 -24.49
N ILE A 60 0.09 0.53 -24.92
CA ILE A 60 -0.83 0.90 -25.99
C ILE A 60 -0.08 0.74 -27.30
N VAL A 61 -0.41 -0.31 -28.06
CA VAL A 61 0.18 -0.56 -29.38
C VAL A 61 -0.31 0.52 -30.35
N ALA A 62 0.63 1.29 -30.87
CA ALA A 62 0.36 2.36 -31.84
C ALA A 62 1.00 2.03 -33.19
N SER A 63 0.49 2.67 -34.26
CA SER A 63 1.09 2.56 -35.60
C SER A 63 2.32 3.47 -35.71
N GLU A 64 3.45 2.95 -36.19
CA GLU A 64 4.65 3.75 -36.46
C GLU A 64 4.53 4.56 -37.76
N VAL A 65 3.70 4.08 -38.69
CA VAL A 65 3.54 4.68 -40.02
C VAL A 65 2.07 4.90 -40.36
N SER A 66 1.81 5.78 -41.32
CA SER A 66 0.47 6.01 -41.81
C SER A 66 0.09 4.97 -42.87
N GLY A 67 -1.12 4.41 -42.78
CA GLY A 67 -1.59 3.42 -43.75
C GLY A 67 -3.06 3.04 -43.58
N LYS A 68 -3.59 2.28 -44.55
CA LYS A 68 -4.92 1.72 -44.44
C LYS A 68 -4.84 0.32 -43.82
N VAL A 69 -5.66 0.02 -42.83
CA VAL A 69 -5.74 -1.31 -42.22
C VAL A 69 -6.23 -2.32 -43.27
N LYS A 70 -5.37 -3.27 -43.61
CA LYS A 70 -5.63 -4.37 -44.54
C LYS A 70 -6.26 -5.55 -43.83
N GLN A 71 -5.66 -5.93 -42.69
CA GLN A 71 -6.08 -7.09 -41.90
C GLN A 71 -5.90 -6.85 -40.41
N ILE A 72 -6.80 -7.39 -39.63
CA ILE A 72 -6.71 -7.53 -38.20
C ILE A 72 -6.58 -9.02 -37.91
N SER A 73 -5.46 -9.46 -37.35
CA SER A 73 -5.11 -10.88 -37.19
C SER A 73 -5.43 -11.44 -35.81
N VAL A 74 -5.99 -10.62 -34.92
CA VAL A 74 -6.33 -10.98 -33.54
C VAL A 74 -7.74 -10.53 -33.18
N SER A 75 -8.28 -11.11 -32.11
CA SER A 75 -9.57 -10.76 -31.53
C SER A 75 -9.39 -10.13 -30.15
N ALA A 76 -10.40 -9.37 -29.71
CA ALA A 76 -10.43 -8.85 -28.33
C ALA A 76 -10.34 -9.98 -27.30
N ASN A 77 -9.61 -9.76 -26.21
CA ASN A 77 -9.33 -10.72 -25.15
C ASN A 77 -8.57 -12.00 -25.59
N GLN A 78 -7.95 -11.97 -26.74
CA GLN A 78 -7.09 -13.07 -27.21
C GLN A 78 -5.71 -12.96 -26.58
N ASN A 79 -5.17 -14.09 -26.11
CA ASN A 79 -3.77 -14.19 -25.71
C ASN A 79 -2.90 -14.33 -26.97
N VAL A 80 -1.82 -13.56 -27.01
CA VAL A 80 -0.86 -13.53 -28.12
C VAL A 80 0.56 -13.76 -27.57
N LEU A 81 1.40 -14.30 -28.45
CA LEU A 81 2.83 -14.49 -28.18
C LEU A 81 3.63 -13.27 -28.64
N GLN A 82 4.81 -13.07 -28.07
CA GLN A 82 5.77 -12.07 -28.56
C GLN A 82 6.06 -12.27 -30.04
N GLY A 83 6.04 -11.19 -30.84
CA GLY A 83 6.26 -11.19 -32.28
C GLY A 83 5.04 -11.65 -33.10
N GLN A 84 3.92 -12.04 -32.48
CA GLN A 84 2.70 -12.40 -33.20
C GLN A 84 2.12 -11.18 -33.91
N LEU A 85 1.76 -11.34 -35.20
CA LEU A 85 1.13 -10.29 -35.99
C LEU A 85 -0.25 -9.93 -35.40
N LEU A 86 -0.43 -8.65 -35.08
CA LEU A 86 -1.69 -8.09 -34.57
C LEU A 86 -2.49 -7.44 -35.70
N ILE A 87 -1.85 -6.53 -36.42
CA ILE A 87 -2.49 -5.72 -37.46
C ILE A 87 -1.53 -5.61 -38.64
N GLN A 88 -2.08 -5.75 -39.84
CA GLN A 88 -1.37 -5.50 -41.09
C GLN A 88 -1.97 -4.29 -41.79
N LEU A 89 -1.14 -3.32 -42.10
CA LEU A 89 -1.49 -2.21 -42.98
C LEU A 89 -1.33 -2.64 -44.46
N ASN A 90 -1.81 -1.80 -45.39
CA ASN A 90 -1.62 -2.08 -46.83
C ASN A 90 -0.12 -1.98 -47.19
N ASP A 91 0.46 -3.11 -47.51
CA ASP A 91 1.91 -3.33 -47.68
C ASP A 91 2.29 -3.59 -49.15
N GLU A 92 1.37 -3.52 -50.09
CA GLU A 92 1.62 -3.87 -51.51
C GLU A 92 2.75 -3.07 -52.12
N LYS A 93 2.82 -1.77 -51.83
CA LYS A 93 3.93 -0.90 -52.31
C LYS A 93 5.26 -1.24 -51.66
N ALA A 94 5.27 -1.54 -50.37
CA ALA A 94 6.48 -1.89 -49.62
C ALA A 94 7.00 -3.27 -50.09
N GLN A 95 6.09 -4.23 -50.34
CA GLN A 95 6.49 -5.52 -50.94
C GLN A 95 7.12 -5.36 -52.29
N ALA A 96 6.55 -4.52 -53.20
CA ALA A 96 7.13 -4.22 -54.51
C ALA A 96 8.49 -3.59 -54.38
N ALA A 97 8.68 -2.62 -53.46
CA ALA A 97 9.98 -1.98 -53.17
C ALA A 97 11.02 -2.98 -52.65
N LEU A 98 10.62 -3.92 -51.78
CA LEU A 98 11.50 -4.97 -51.28
C LEU A 98 11.96 -5.89 -52.43
N VAL A 99 11.07 -6.27 -53.33
CA VAL A 99 11.41 -7.10 -54.50
C VAL A 99 12.39 -6.36 -55.40
N GLU A 100 12.18 -5.06 -55.67
CA GLU A 100 13.08 -4.21 -56.46
C GLU A 100 14.47 -4.12 -55.84
N ALA A 101 14.53 -3.78 -54.53
CA ALA A 101 15.81 -3.66 -53.80
C ALA A 101 16.61 -4.98 -53.80
N ASN A 102 15.92 -6.12 -53.62
CA ASN A 102 16.51 -7.44 -53.69
C ASN A 102 17.08 -7.77 -55.10
N ALA A 103 16.31 -7.43 -56.14
CA ALA A 103 16.77 -7.63 -57.52
C ALA A 103 18.01 -6.77 -57.85
N TYR A 104 18.00 -5.50 -57.42
CA TYR A 104 19.13 -4.61 -57.57
C TYR A 104 20.41 -5.16 -56.87
N LEU A 105 20.30 -5.53 -55.59
CA LEU A 105 21.45 -6.13 -54.88
C LEU A 105 21.96 -7.38 -55.55
N LYS A 106 21.07 -8.26 -55.99
CA LYS A 106 21.43 -9.49 -56.70
C LYS A 106 22.19 -9.21 -57.99
N ASP A 107 21.84 -8.17 -58.73
CA ASP A 107 22.56 -7.79 -59.98
C ASP A 107 23.96 -7.21 -59.64
N GLU A 108 24.06 -6.33 -58.61
CA GLU A 108 25.34 -5.77 -58.21
C GLU A 108 26.30 -6.84 -57.64
N LEU A 109 25.79 -7.84 -56.92
CA LEU A 109 26.57 -9.01 -56.47
C LEU A 109 27.05 -9.86 -57.67
N ARG A 110 26.22 -10.04 -58.68
CA ARG A 110 26.60 -10.74 -59.92
C ARG A 110 27.75 -10.00 -60.63
N LYS A 111 27.63 -8.67 -60.79
CA LYS A 111 28.68 -7.81 -61.37
C LYS A 111 29.96 -7.88 -60.56
N LEU A 112 29.89 -7.81 -59.24
CA LEU A 112 31.07 -7.93 -58.35
C LEU A 112 31.78 -9.25 -58.57
N LYS A 113 31.07 -10.37 -58.67
CA LYS A 113 31.63 -11.68 -58.95
C LYS A 113 32.33 -11.73 -60.33
N GLU A 114 31.76 -11.05 -61.32
CA GLU A 114 32.35 -10.92 -62.65
C GLU A 114 33.66 -10.07 -62.58
N PHE A 115 33.63 -8.92 -61.93
CA PHE A 115 34.80 -8.04 -61.74
C PHE A 115 35.90 -8.75 -60.98
N GLN A 116 35.55 -9.55 -59.94
CA GLN A 116 36.53 -10.39 -59.22
C GLN A 116 37.30 -11.40 -60.16
N ARG A 117 36.64 -11.91 -61.20
CA ARG A 117 37.22 -12.80 -62.18
C ARG A 117 38.15 -12.01 -63.16
N LEU A 118 37.69 -10.79 -63.54
CA LEU A 118 38.44 -9.93 -64.45
C LEU A 118 39.72 -9.35 -63.84
N VAL A 119 39.69 -8.96 -62.56
CA VAL A 119 40.91 -8.50 -61.81
C VAL A 119 41.98 -9.59 -61.78
N LYS A 120 41.57 -10.84 -61.51
CA LYS A 120 42.53 -11.99 -61.53
C LYS A 120 43.22 -12.19 -62.88
N ARG A 121 42.65 -11.65 -63.97
CA ARG A 121 43.21 -11.68 -65.32
C ARG A 121 43.88 -10.37 -65.75
N ASN A 122 44.05 -9.41 -64.82
CA ASN A 122 44.50 -8.04 -65.05
C ASN A 122 43.70 -7.28 -66.14
N ALA A 123 42.38 -7.63 -66.30
CA ALA A 123 41.54 -7.03 -67.32
C ALA A 123 40.74 -5.77 -66.79
N ILE A 124 40.79 -5.49 -65.49
CA ILE A 124 40.21 -4.30 -64.86
C ILE A 124 41.17 -3.83 -63.73
N THR A 125 40.99 -2.56 -63.31
CA THR A 125 41.75 -1.92 -62.24
C THR A 125 41.19 -2.26 -60.82
N GLN A 126 42.04 -2.12 -59.78
CA GLN A 126 41.63 -2.26 -58.41
C GLN A 126 40.54 -1.22 -58.03
N THR A 127 40.66 0.00 -58.58
CA THR A 127 39.69 1.06 -58.36
C THR A 127 38.28 0.68 -58.85
N GLU A 128 38.17 -0.02 -59.98
CA GLU A 128 36.87 -0.45 -60.52
C GLU A 128 36.20 -1.52 -59.68
N ILE A 129 36.98 -2.48 -59.13
CA ILE A 129 36.41 -3.47 -58.22
C ILE A 129 36.00 -2.84 -56.89
N ASP A 130 36.80 -1.88 -56.37
CA ASP A 130 36.46 -1.18 -55.12
C ASP A 130 35.20 -0.29 -55.32
N ALA A 131 35.03 0.36 -56.45
CA ALA A 131 33.79 1.04 -56.82
C ALA A 131 32.61 0.07 -56.92
N GLN A 132 32.81 -1.16 -57.43
CA GLN A 132 31.72 -2.16 -57.49
C GLN A 132 31.37 -2.71 -56.09
N LYS A 133 32.36 -2.87 -55.19
CA LYS A 133 32.06 -3.23 -53.79
C LYS A 133 31.19 -2.17 -53.11
N ALA A 134 31.53 -0.88 -53.26
CA ALA A 134 30.73 0.22 -52.76
C ALA A 134 29.27 0.20 -53.26
N ARG A 135 29.06 -0.20 -54.56
CA ARG A 135 27.68 -0.37 -55.10
C ARG A 135 26.94 -1.52 -54.45
N VAL A 136 27.61 -2.63 -54.12
CA VAL A 136 27.03 -3.73 -53.38
C VAL A 136 26.61 -3.27 -51.99
N GLU A 137 27.47 -2.55 -51.23
CA GLU A 137 27.16 -1.98 -49.92
C GLU A 137 25.92 -1.05 -49.96
N ILE A 138 25.81 -0.21 -51.02
CA ILE A 138 24.64 0.62 -51.27
C ILE A 138 23.39 -0.24 -51.52
N GLY A 139 23.57 -1.36 -52.28
CA GLY A 139 22.47 -2.30 -52.52
C GLY A 139 22.00 -3.00 -51.27
N GLU A 140 22.91 -3.40 -50.39
CA GLU A 140 22.56 -3.98 -49.08
C GLU A 140 21.79 -2.98 -48.20
N ALA A 141 22.30 -1.74 -48.11
CA ALA A 141 21.61 -0.69 -47.34
C ALA A 141 20.19 -0.39 -47.86
N ARG A 142 19.98 -0.40 -49.21
CA ARG A 142 18.65 -0.24 -49.82
C ARG A 142 17.72 -1.40 -49.50
N LEU A 143 18.23 -2.63 -49.52
CA LEU A 143 17.47 -3.81 -49.17
C LEU A 143 17.02 -3.77 -47.72
N ASP A 144 17.91 -3.37 -46.82
CA ASP A 144 17.57 -3.27 -45.38
C ASP A 144 16.58 -2.15 -45.10
N ALA A 145 16.68 -1.02 -45.77
CA ALA A 145 15.67 0.04 -45.71
C ALA A 145 14.29 -0.43 -46.20
N ALA A 146 14.25 -1.21 -47.30
CA ALA A 146 13.00 -1.77 -47.83
C ALA A 146 12.38 -2.80 -46.88
N LYS A 147 13.20 -3.62 -46.21
CA LYS A 147 12.74 -4.56 -45.17
C LYS A 147 12.16 -3.82 -43.95
N ALA A 148 12.82 -2.78 -43.45
CA ALA A 148 12.34 -1.97 -42.36
C ALA A 148 10.97 -1.32 -42.68
N ASN A 149 10.87 -0.68 -43.87
CA ASN A 149 9.61 -0.09 -44.31
C ASN A 149 8.47 -1.11 -44.45
N LEU A 150 8.74 -2.35 -44.80
CA LEU A 150 7.75 -3.43 -44.83
C LEU A 150 7.41 -3.88 -43.42
N SER A 151 8.39 -3.98 -42.53
CA SER A 151 8.20 -4.36 -41.12
C SER A 151 7.28 -3.40 -40.39
N ASP A 152 7.44 -2.09 -40.60
CA ASP A 152 6.63 -1.04 -39.97
C ASP A 152 5.15 -1.13 -40.33
N LEU A 153 4.81 -1.79 -41.43
CA LEU A 153 3.44 -2.06 -41.87
C LEU A 153 2.83 -3.33 -41.25
N HIS A 154 3.64 -4.14 -40.56
CA HIS A 154 3.26 -5.35 -39.86
C HIS A 154 3.40 -5.17 -38.36
N ILE A 155 2.33 -4.68 -37.73
CA ILE A 155 2.31 -4.36 -36.32
C ILE A 155 2.18 -5.66 -35.52
N SER A 156 3.22 -6.00 -34.75
CA SER A 156 3.32 -7.23 -33.97
C SER A 156 3.37 -6.95 -32.47
N ALA A 157 3.11 -7.98 -31.66
CA ALA A 157 3.13 -7.90 -30.20
C ALA A 157 4.58 -7.75 -29.68
N PRO A 158 4.89 -6.71 -28.89
CA PRO A 158 6.23 -6.51 -28.33
C PRO A 158 6.56 -7.54 -27.25
N PHE A 159 5.57 -8.07 -26.54
CA PHE A 159 5.68 -9.13 -25.53
C PHE A 159 4.43 -10.04 -25.59
N ALA A 160 4.44 -11.16 -24.89
CA ALA A 160 3.30 -12.05 -24.77
C ALA A 160 2.26 -11.47 -23.80
N GLY A 161 0.98 -11.42 -24.16
CA GLY A 161 -0.05 -10.84 -23.33
C GLY A 161 -1.45 -11.01 -23.89
N THR A 162 -2.40 -10.32 -23.27
CA THR A 162 -3.82 -10.31 -23.67
C THR A 162 -4.15 -9.02 -24.39
N VAL A 163 -4.75 -9.15 -25.57
CA VAL A 163 -5.21 -8.02 -26.39
C VAL A 163 -6.49 -7.43 -25.79
N GLY A 164 -6.54 -6.11 -25.65
CA GLY A 164 -7.74 -5.39 -25.25
C GLY A 164 -8.81 -5.30 -26.32
N PHE A 165 -9.72 -4.33 -26.22
CA PHE A 165 -10.75 -4.11 -27.23
C PHE A 165 -10.16 -3.49 -28.49
N ILE A 166 -10.75 -3.85 -29.66
CA ILE A 166 -10.37 -3.36 -30.98
C ILE A 166 -11.56 -2.58 -31.55
N ASP A 167 -11.52 -1.24 -31.41
CA ASP A 167 -12.63 -0.35 -31.74
C ASP A 167 -12.55 0.20 -33.18
N PHE A 168 -12.00 -0.59 -34.10
CA PHE A 168 -11.94 -0.21 -35.50
C PHE A 168 -12.03 -1.42 -36.40
N SER A 169 -12.30 -1.17 -37.71
CA SER A 169 -12.50 -2.21 -38.72
C SER A 169 -11.43 -2.13 -39.80
N ARG A 170 -11.32 -3.22 -40.57
CA ARG A 170 -10.54 -3.23 -41.82
C ARG A 170 -11.00 -2.08 -42.71
N GLY A 171 -10.05 -1.44 -43.37
CA GLY A 171 -10.30 -0.31 -44.25
C GLY A 171 -10.14 1.06 -43.56
N LYS A 172 -10.02 1.13 -42.22
CA LYS A 172 -9.70 2.38 -41.50
C LYS A 172 -8.33 2.91 -41.94
N MET A 173 -8.26 4.23 -42.15
CA MET A 173 -6.97 4.94 -42.28
C MET A 173 -6.44 5.24 -40.88
N VAL A 174 -5.17 4.95 -40.65
CA VAL A 174 -4.43 5.28 -39.42
C VAL A 174 -3.23 6.15 -39.80
N SER A 175 -2.85 7.03 -38.87
CA SER A 175 -1.65 7.87 -38.98
C SER A 175 -0.57 7.35 -38.05
N ALA A 176 0.68 7.76 -38.29
CA ALA A 176 1.74 7.50 -37.32
C ALA A 176 1.36 8.04 -35.93
N GLY A 177 1.58 7.26 -34.87
CA GLY A 177 1.18 7.55 -33.51
C GLY A 177 -0.29 7.23 -33.17
N SER A 178 -1.12 6.75 -34.13
CA SER A 178 -2.49 6.33 -33.83
C SER A 178 -2.48 5.11 -32.90
N GLU A 179 -3.16 5.21 -31.75
CA GLU A 179 -3.45 4.11 -30.84
C GLU A 179 -4.38 3.11 -31.50
N LEU A 180 -4.04 1.83 -31.41
CA LEU A 180 -4.75 0.75 -32.09
C LEU A 180 -5.42 -0.20 -31.08
N LEU A 181 -4.68 -0.71 -30.13
CA LEU A 181 -5.18 -1.62 -29.11
C LEU A 181 -4.25 -1.59 -27.89
N THR A 182 -4.75 -2.06 -26.74
CA THR A 182 -3.92 -2.31 -25.56
C THR A 182 -3.45 -3.76 -25.57
N LEU A 183 -2.25 -3.96 -25.03
CA LEU A 183 -1.68 -5.27 -24.79
C LEU A 183 -1.14 -5.30 -23.35
N ASP A 184 -1.67 -6.20 -22.53
CA ASP A 184 -1.35 -6.33 -21.11
C ASP A 184 -0.89 -7.75 -20.79
N ASP A 185 0.24 -7.89 -20.09
CA ASP A 185 0.58 -9.16 -19.44
C ASP A 185 -0.19 -9.27 -18.12
N LEU A 186 -1.23 -10.09 -18.14
CA LEU A 186 -2.09 -10.32 -16.97
C LEU A 186 -1.58 -11.41 -16.04
N SER A 187 -0.48 -12.09 -16.35
CA SER A 187 0.07 -13.18 -15.53
C SER A 187 0.59 -12.69 -14.19
N VAL A 188 1.14 -11.47 -14.20
CA VAL A 188 1.73 -10.81 -13.04
C VAL A 188 1.14 -9.41 -12.90
N MET A 189 0.65 -9.11 -11.71
CA MET A 189 0.06 -7.80 -11.41
C MET A 189 0.89 -7.07 -10.36
N GLU A 190 1.03 -5.77 -10.51
CA GLU A 190 1.77 -4.90 -9.60
C GLU A 190 0.84 -3.91 -8.92
N LEU A 191 1.05 -3.71 -7.62
CA LEU A 191 0.31 -2.75 -6.80
C LEU A 191 1.31 -1.78 -6.18
N ASP A 192 1.21 -0.52 -6.53
CA ASP A 192 2.03 0.54 -5.95
C ASP A 192 1.31 1.18 -4.77
N LEU A 193 1.90 1.04 -3.57
CA LEU A 193 1.40 1.63 -2.34
C LEU A 193 2.25 2.84 -1.93
N GLN A 194 1.59 3.87 -1.40
CA GLN A 194 2.24 5.03 -0.82
C GLN A 194 2.34 4.84 0.69
N VAL A 195 3.50 4.38 1.16
CA VAL A 195 3.75 4.07 2.57
C VAL A 195 4.41 5.25 3.27
N PRO A 196 3.90 5.73 4.42
CA PRO A 196 4.56 6.79 5.20
C PRO A 196 5.98 6.39 5.65
N GLU A 197 6.93 7.35 5.60
CA GLU A 197 8.35 7.10 5.88
C GLU A 197 8.64 6.48 7.25
N ARG A 198 7.78 6.77 8.25
CA ARG A 198 7.91 6.20 9.60
C ARG A 198 7.90 4.67 9.64
N TYR A 199 7.38 4.01 8.60
CA TYR A 199 7.34 2.55 8.49
C TYR A 199 8.53 1.98 7.72
N LEU A 200 9.45 2.82 7.20
CA LEU A 200 10.56 2.39 6.35
C LEU A 200 11.43 1.32 7.02
N SER A 201 11.72 1.48 8.32
CA SER A 201 12.54 0.51 9.07
C SER A 201 11.90 -0.87 9.24
N MET A 202 10.58 -0.97 9.02
CA MET A 202 9.81 -2.22 9.15
C MET A 202 9.57 -2.89 7.81
N LEU A 203 9.91 -2.23 6.69
CA LEU A 203 9.70 -2.75 5.34
C LEU A 203 10.90 -3.57 4.89
N SER A 204 10.64 -4.68 4.22
CA SER A 204 11.66 -5.49 3.57
C SER A 204 11.17 -6.07 2.25
N VAL A 205 12.08 -6.21 1.28
CA VAL A 205 11.80 -6.92 0.03
C VAL A 205 11.52 -8.39 0.33
N GLY A 206 10.48 -8.94 -0.31
CA GLY A 206 10.01 -10.30 -0.05
C GLY A 206 8.96 -10.42 1.06
N MET A 207 8.66 -9.32 1.80
CA MET A 207 7.58 -9.31 2.79
C MET A 207 6.25 -9.68 2.14
N GLU A 208 5.48 -10.55 2.81
CA GLU A 208 4.15 -10.98 2.38
C GLU A 208 3.11 -9.88 2.67
N VAL A 209 2.23 -9.66 1.71
CA VAL A 209 1.17 -8.66 1.78
C VAL A 209 -0.15 -9.30 1.40
N HIS A 210 -1.15 -9.15 2.25
CA HIS A 210 -2.51 -9.61 1.95
C HIS A 210 -3.35 -8.46 1.42
N ALA A 211 -4.03 -8.69 0.32
CA ALA A 211 -4.86 -7.67 -0.30
C ALA A 211 -6.24 -8.21 -0.67
N THR A 212 -7.23 -7.33 -0.58
CA THR A 212 -8.63 -7.62 -0.94
C THR A 212 -9.14 -6.58 -1.91
N THR A 213 -10.12 -6.96 -2.72
CA THR A 213 -10.79 -6.03 -3.63
C THR A 213 -12.31 -6.24 -3.55
N SER A 214 -13.07 -5.17 -3.77
CA SER A 214 -14.54 -5.24 -3.77
C SER A 214 -15.10 -6.07 -4.94
N ALA A 215 -14.31 -6.28 -6.00
CA ALA A 215 -14.72 -7.07 -7.16
C ALA A 215 -14.84 -8.57 -6.83
N TRP A 216 -14.04 -9.06 -5.89
CA TRP A 216 -14.00 -10.46 -5.46
C TRP A 216 -14.24 -10.54 -3.95
N ASN A 217 -15.51 -10.57 -3.59
CA ASN A 217 -15.96 -10.50 -2.19
C ASN A 217 -15.33 -11.63 -1.35
N GLN A 218 -14.64 -11.29 -0.25
CA GLN A 218 -13.97 -12.21 0.68
C GLN A 218 -12.74 -12.99 0.14
N GLN A 219 -12.35 -12.81 -1.10
CA GLN A 219 -11.12 -13.42 -1.61
C GLN A 219 -9.91 -12.58 -1.16
N VAL A 220 -8.96 -13.23 -0.51
CA VAL A 220 -7.67 -12.64 -0.12
C VAL A 220 -6.64 -13.05 -1.17
N PHE A 221 -6.00 -12.06 -1.75
CA PHE A 221 -4.88 -12.23 -2.66
C PHE A 221 -3.60 -12.00 -1.87
N THR A 222 -2.66 -12.91 -2.01
CA THR A 222 -1.37 -12.81 -1.37
C THR A 222 -0.33 -12.39 -2.38
N GLY A 223 0.38 -11.31 -2.07
CA GLY A 223 1.47 -10.78 -2.86
C GLY A 223 2.74 -10.62 -2.03
N LYS A 224 3.82 -10.21 -2.67
CA LYS A 224 5.11 -9.96 -2.02
C LYS A 224 5.66 -8.60 -2.41
N VAL A 225 6.30 -7.93 -1.46
CA VAL A 225 7.04 -6.70 -1.74
C VAL A 225 8.16 -7.00 -2.72
N LYS A 226 8.03 -6.47 -3.94
CA LYS A 226 9.01 -6.60 -5.02
C LYS A 226 10.14 -5.60 -4.89
N GLY A 227 9.79 -4.38 -4.48
CA GLY A 227 10.73 -3.30 -4.34
C GLY A 227 10.21 -2.16 -3.50
N ILE A 228 11.14 -1.41 -2.94
CA ILE A 228 10.90 -0.22 -2.15
C ILE A 228 11.66 0.90 -2.87
N ASP A 229 10.97 2.00 -3.20
CA ASP A 229 11.60 3.12 -3.90
C ASP A 229 12.73 3.71 -3.04
N THR A 230 13.80 4.12 -3.70
CA THR A 230 14.96 4.73 -3.04
C THR A 230 14.71 6.18 -2.64
N ARG A 231 13.60 6.78 -3.09
CA ARG A 231 13.26 8.18 -2.84
C ARG A 231 11.96 8.30 -2.09
N ILE A 232 11.98 9.18 -1.08
CA ILE A 232 10.78 9.63 -0.38
C ILE A 232 10.26 10.85 -1.09
N ASN A 233 8.97 10.90 -1.35
CA ASN A 233 8.33 12.11 -1.89
C ASN A 233 8.35 13.21 -0.82
N ALA A 234 9.02 14.33 -1.12
CA ALA A 234 9.24 15.42 -0.16
C ALA A 234 7.95 16.17 0.23
N GLU A 235 6.90 16.11 -0.59
CA GLU A 235 5.63 16.80 -0.30
C GLU A 235 4.72 15.95 0.58
N THR A 236 4.68 14.63 0.33
CA THR A 236 3.76 13.72 1.04
C THR A 236 4.43 12.93 2.15
N LEU A 237 5.76 12.93 2.22
CA LEU A 237 6.58 12.11 3.13
C LEU A 237 6.26 10.61 3.04
N ASN A 238 5.88 10.18 1.84
CA ASN A 238 5.61 8.77 1.54
C ASN A 238 6.68 8.21 0.60
N LEU A 239 6.93 6.93 0.73
CA LEU A 239 7.73 6.16 -0.22
C LEU A 239 6.82 5.20 -0.99
N ARG A 240 7.18 4.93 -2.25
CA ARG A 240 6.45 3.97 -3.07
C ARG A 240 6.97 2.57 -2.79
N VAL A 241 6.05 1.67 -2.45
CA VAL A 241 6.33 0.24 -2.25
C VAL A 241 5.56 -0.53 -3.30
N ARG A 242 6.26 -1.33 -4.11
CA ARG A 242 5.68 -2.16 -5.16
C ARG A 242 5.48 -3.57 -4.66
N ILE A 243 4.25 -4.04 -4.73
CA ILE A 243 3.85 -5.39 -4.38
C ILE A 243 3.51 -6.13 -5.68
N GLN A 244 3.99 -7.36 -5.81
CA GLN A 244 3.72 -8.23 -6.94
C GLN A 244 2.75 -9.33 -6.52
N PHE A 245 1.74 -9.58 -7.39
CA PHE A 245 0.75 -10.66 -7.24
C PHE A 245 0.80 -11.56 -8.46
N ASP A 246 0.86 -12.86 -8.24
CA ASP A 246 0.64 -13.85 -9.28
C ASP A 246 -0.87 -13.95 -9.58
N ASN A 247 -1.24 -14.03 -10.86
CA ASN A 247 -2.62 -13.99 -11.30
C ASN A 247 -2.98 -15.15 -12.27
N PRO A 248 -2.82 -16.41 -11.85
CA PRO A 248 -2.99 -17.58 -12.73
C PRO A 248 -4.41 -17.73 -13.27
N GLU A 249 -5.41 -17.29 -12.52
CA GLU A 249 -6.83 -17.37 -12.90
C GLU A 249 -7.33 -16.11 -13.60
N ASN A 250 -6.47 -15.13 -13.84
CA ASN A 250 -6.80 -13.83 -14.44
C ASN A 250 -7.94 -13.08 -13.74
N HIS A 251 -8.11 -13.30 -12.44
CA HIS A 251 -9.10 -12.59 -11.61
C HIS A 251 -8.75 -11.12 -11.41
N LEU A 252 -7.48 -10.82 -11.30
CA LEU A 252 -6.98 -9.46 -11.16
C LEU A 252 -6.90 -8.79 -12.54
N LYS A 253 -7.34 -7.55 -12.61
CA LYS A 253 -7.32 -6.76 -13.84
C LYS A 253 -6.67 -5.39 -13.59
N PRO A 254 -5.95 -4.84 -14.57
CA PRO A 254 -5.45 -3.47 -14.47
C PRO A 254 -6.58 -2.49 -14.17
N GLY A 255 -6.30 -1.54 -13.30
CA GLY A 255 -7.27 -0.53 -12.87
C GLY A 255 -8.10 -0.90 -11.63
N MET A 256 -8.07 -2.13 -11.15
CA MET A 256 -8.74 -2.51 -9.91
C MET A 256 -8.12 -1.80 -8.70
N LEU A 257 -8.97 -1.39 -7.75
CA LEU A 257 -8.53 -0.91 -6.45
C LEU A 257 -8.41 -2.09 -5.48
N MET A 258 -7.28 -2.16 -4.79
CA MET A 258 -7.02 -3.15 -3.76
C MET A 258 -6.73 -2.49 -2.43
N ASN A 259 -7.31 -3.04 -1.37
CA ASN A 259 -6.95 -2.71 0.00
C ASN A 259 -5.91 -3.73 0.47
N ALA A 260 -4.67 -3.28 0.60
CA ALA A 260 -3.55 -4.11 0.99
C ALA A 260 -3.19 -3.88 2.46
N SER A 261 -2.96 -4.96 3.19
CA SER A 261 -2.55 -4.97 4.58
C SER A 261 -1.12 -5.50 4.70
N LEU A 262 -0.24 -4.65 5.16
CA LEU A 262 1.14 -4.99 5.51
C LEU A 262 1.18 -5.34 6.99
N ALA A 263 1.55 -6.57 7.32
CA ALA A 263 1.74 -7.02 8.69
C ALA A 263 3.20 -6.78 9.09
N PHE A 264 3.42 -6.04 10.16
CA PHE A 264 4.75 -5.80 10.72
C PHE A 264 5.04 -6.73 11.89
N PRO A 265 6.30 -6.91 12.27
CA PRO A 265 6.64 -7.65 13.48
C PRO A 265 5.89 -7.11 14.69
N ALA A 266 5.38 -8.01 15.49
CA ALA A 266 4.72 -7.63 16.73
C ALA A 266 5.70 -6.95 17.66
N ILE A 267 5.23 -5.97 18.42
CA ILE A 267 6.00 -5.32 19.46
C ILE A 267 5.45 -5.71 20.83
N GLU A 268 6.36 -5.91 21.77
CA GLU A 268 5.99 -6.03 23.17
C GLU A 268 5.88 -4.63 23.77
N ALA A 269 4.72 -4.27 24.26
CA ALA A 269 4.51 -2.98 24.87
C ALA A 269 3.50 -3.06 26.03
N PRO A 270 3.60 -2.17 27.03
CA PRO A 270 2.60 -2.05 28.08
C PRO A 270 1.29 -1.53 27.49
N ILE A 271 0.22 -2.26 27.76
CA ILE A 271 -1.14 -1.86 27.37
C ILE A 271 -1.97 -1.62 28.62
N ILE A 272 -2.86 -0.64 28.53
CA ILE A 272 -3.84 -0.37 29.58
C ILE A 272 -5.24 -0.18 28.97
N PRO A 273 -6.30 -0.51 29.70
CA PRO A 273 -7.66 -0.20 29.26
C PRO A 273 -7.88 1.31 29.07
N VAL A 274 -8.52 1.72 27.98
CA VAL A 274 -8.83 3.14 27.70
C VAL A 274 -9.59 3.81 28.86
N GLN A 275 -10.38 3.06 29.60
CA GLN A 275 -11.10 3.54 30.80
C GLN A 275 -10.18 3.92 31.97
N ALA A 276 -8.90 3.50 31.97
CA ALA A 276 -7.90 3.89 32.96
C ALA A 276 -7.34 5.30 32.72
N LEU A 277 -7.68 5.94 31.60
CA LEU A 277 -7.15 7.24 31.23
C LEU A 277 -8.03 8.37 31.75
N GLU A 278 -7.40 9.32 32.43
CA GLU A 278 -7.97 10.64 32.69
C GLU A 278 -7.58 11.61 31.58
N TYR A 279 -8.57 12.32 31.05
CA TYR A 279 -8.41 13.31 30.00
C TYR A 279 -8.44 14.71 30.60
N SER A 280 -7.32 15.45 30.53
CA SER A 280 -7.23 16.83 31.01
C SER A 280 -6.63 17.72 29.91
N GLY A 281 -7.47 18.42 29.18
CA GLY A 281 -7.06 19.18 28.01
C GLY A 281 -6.40 18.29 26.96
N THR A 282 -5.19 18.62 26.55
CA THR A 282 -4.38 17.85 25.58
C THR A 282 -3.57 16.72 26.21
N LYS A 283 -3.51 16.69 27.56
CA LYS A 283 -2.71 15.71 28.31
C LYS A 283 -3.53 14.52 28.77
N ARG A 284 -2.86 13.39 28.94
CA ARG A 284 -3.44 12.13 29.41
C ARG A 284 -2.72 11.71 30.69
N PHE A 285 -3.50 11.22 31.64
CA PHE A 285 -2.99 10.82 32.93
C PHE A 285 -3.54 9.46 33.32
N VAL A 286 -2.80 8.76 34.15
CA VAL A 286 -3.22 7.57 34.87
C VAL A 286 -2.96 7.77 36.37
N TYR A 287 -3.64 7.00 37.19
CA TYR A 287 -3.39 6.96 38.62
C TYR A 287 -2.65 5.68 38.96
N VAL A 288 -1.39 5.81 39.35
CA VAL A 288 -0.55 4.70 39.81
C VAL A 288 -0.71 4.56 41.32
N VAL A 289 -0.97 3.37 41.80
CA VAL A 289 -1.19 3.06 43.20
C VAL A 289 0.09 2.44 43.77
N ASP A 290 0.61 3.06 44.85
CA ASP A 290 1.80 2.57 45.57
C ASP A 290 1.44 1.48 46.60
N GLU A 291 2.50 0.92 47.25
CA GLU A 291 2.36 -0.12 48.28
C GLU A 291 1.60 0.39 49.55
N ASN A 292 1.49 1.71 49.74
CA ASN A 292 0.76 2.33 50.84
C ASN A 292 -0.70 2.64 50.46
N ASN A 293 -1.21 2.13 49.31
CA ASN A 293 -2.52 2.42 48.76
C ASN A 293 -2.76 3.92 48.52
N LYS A 294 -1.73 4.64 48.14
CA LYS A 294 -1.81 6.04 47.73
C LYS A 294 -1.71 6.15 46.24
N ALA A 295 -2.65 6.85 45.62
CA ALA A 295 -2.69 7.02 44.17
C ALA A 295 -1.96 8.31 43.79
N THR A 296 -1.02 8.18 42.87
CA THR A 296 -0.27 9.30 42.29
C THR A 296 -0.67 9.51 40.85
N ARG A 297 -1.00 10.75 40.49
CA ARG A 297 -1.40 11.13 39.13
C ARG A 297 -0.16 11.27 38.26
N GLN A 298 -0.04 10.45 37.21
CA GLN A 298 1.12 10.40 36.34
C GLN A 298 0.74 10.70 34.89
N GLU A 299 1.44 11.62 34.24
CA GLU A 299 1.27 11.94 32.83
C GLU A 299 1.80 10.80 31.99
N VAL A 300 1.00 10.36 30.99
CA VAL A 300 1.36 9.26 30.09
C VAL A 300 1.32 9.72 28.64
N ARG A 301 2.20 9.13 27.85
CA ARG A 301 2.21 9.28 26.40
C ARG A 301 1.60 8.04 25.77
N LEU A 302 0.57 8.26 24.96
CA LEU A 302 -0.17 7.19 24.33
C LEU A 302 0.43 6.85 22.96
N GLY A 303 0.54 5.56 22.68
CA GLY A 303 0.80 5.00 21.36
C GLY A 303 -0.45 4.58 20.61
N ALA A 304 -0.37 3.47 19.90
CA ALA A 304 -1.48 2.93 19.12
C ALA A 304 -2.63 2.43 20.02
N ARG A 305 -3.86 2.59 19.53
CA ARG A 305 -5.04 2.00 20.17
C ARG A 305 -5.35 0.64 19.55
N VAL A 306 -5.56 -0.35 20.40
CA VAL A 306 -5.90 -1.72 20.02
C VAL A 306 -7.24 -2.08 20.67
N GLY A 307 -8.32 -2.03 19.90
CA GLY A 307 -9.66 -2.29 20.41
C GLY A 307 -10.07 -1.33 21.53
N ASN A 308 -10.25 -1.86 22.75
CA ASN A 308 -10.61 -1.11 23.97
C ASN A 308 -9.40 -0.82 24.88
N GLU A 309 -8.20 -1.04 24.38
CA GLU A 309 -6.93 -0.85 25.08
C GLU A 309 -6.05 0.14 24.31
N VAL A 310 -5.04 0.69 25.01
CA VAL A 310 -4.11 1.64 24.42
C VAL A 310 -2.69 1.33 24.89
N VAL A 311 -1.75 1.40 23.96
CA VAL A 311 -0.31 1.25 24.20
C VAL A 311 0.18 2.47 24.94
N ILE A 312 1.04 2.26 25.92
CA ILE A 312 1.73 3.34 26.62
C ILE A 312 3.19 3.40 26.15
N GLU A 313 3.56 4.51 25.52
CA GLU A 313 4.93 4.75 25.08
C GLU A 313 5.85 5.20 26.22
N SER A 314 5.30 5.93 27.20
CA SER A 314 6.03 6.39 28.38
C SER A 314 5.09 6.86 29.47
N GLY A 315 5.57 6.86 30.73
CA GLY A 315 4.85 7.38 31.88
C GLY A 315 4.35 6.32 32.85
N VAL A 316 4.41 5.02 32.54
CA VAL A 316 4.21 3.92 33.48
C VAL A 316 5.24 2.82 33.23
N GLU A 317 5.58 2.08 34.26
CA GLU A 317 6.46 0.92 34.17
C GLU A 317 5.65 -0.38 34.25
N ILE A 318 6.20 -1.44 33.66
CA ILE A 318 5.64 -2.78 33.74
C ILE A 318 5.58 -3.20 35.20
N GLY A 319 4.43 -3.75 35.61
CA GLY A 319 4.20 -4.13 37.00
C GLY A 319 3.61 -3.01 37.87
N ASN A 320 3.53 -1.77 37.39
CA ASN A 320 2.81 -0.74 38.12
C ASN A 320 1.33 -1.10 38.25
N LYS A 321 0.74 -0.80 39.40
CA LYS A 321 -0.67 -0.94 39.66
C LYS A 321 -1.40 0.35 39.29
N ILE A 322 -2.34 0.31 38.35
CA ILE A 322 -3.10 1.48 37.89
C ILE A 322 -4.58 1.35 38.22
N VAL A 323 -5.22 2.48 38.43
CA VAL A 323 -6.67 2.54 38.63
C VAL A 323 -7.38 2.41 37.29
N VAL A 324 -8.24 1.39 37.13
CA VAL A 324 -9.01 1.15 35.91
C VAL A 324 -10.49 1.54 36.06
N GLN A 325 -11.03 1.55 37.30
CA GLN A 325 -12.40 2.03 37.57
C GLN A 325 -12.42 2.91 38.84
N GLY A 326 -13.31 3.91 38.86
CA GLY A 326 -13.43 4.86 39.95
C GLY A 326 -12.65 6.18 39.75
N ILE A 327 -12.14 6.42 38.57
CA ILE A 327 -11.26 7.58 38.20
C ILE A 327 -11.95 8.93 38.46
N VAL A 328 -13.27 9.03 38.29
CA VAL A 328 -14.03 10.30 38.39
C VAL A 328 -13.85 11.00 39.76
N ASN A 329 -13.59 10.23 40.80
CA ASN A 329 -13.41 10.75 42.16
C ASN A 329 -11.95 10.84 42.59
N MET A 330 -11.03 10.56 41.67
CA MET A 330 -9.61 10.55 41.96
C MET A 330 -9.01 11.95 42.00
N ARG A 331 -8.01 12.11 42.86
CA ARG A 331 -7.13 13.30 42.94
C ARG A 331 -5.72 12.81 43.25
N ASP A 332 -4.75 13.62 42.89
CA ASP A 332 -3.36 13.32 43.19
C ASP A 332 -3.16 13.16 44.71
N GLY A 333 -2.47 12.09 45.11
CA GLY A 333 -2.15 11.80 46.51
C GLY A 333 -3.30 11.23 47.33
N VAL A 334 -4.45 10.87 46.76
CA VAL A 334 -5.59 10.33 47.52
C VAL A 334 -5.34 8.88 47.97
N GLN A 335 -5.85 8.55 49.16
CA GLN A 335 -5.86 7.17 49.67
C GLN A 335 -6.92 6.37 48.97
N VAL A 336 -6.61 5.19 48.47
CA VAL A 336 -7.53 4.32 47.76
C VAL A 336 -7.83 3.04 48.53
N LYS A 337 -8.99 2.50 48.34
CA LYS A 337 -9.39 1.17 48.80
C LYS A 337 -9.66 0.30 47.59
N GLU A 338 -8.82 -0.68 47.39
CA GLU A 338 -8.95 -1.63 46.29
C GLU A 338 -10.17 -2.53 46.49
N ILE A 339 -10.94 -2.70 45.42
CA ILE A 339 -11.95 -3.76 45.31
C ILE A 339 -11.46 -4.69 44.20
N THR A 340 -11.38 -5.98 44.49
CA THR A 340 -11.09 -6.98 43.49
C THR A 340 -12.17 -6.96 42.42
N ALA A 341 -11.83 -6.69 41.14
CA ALA A 341 -12.79 -6.80 40.07
C ALA A 341 -13.38 -8.22 40.05
N PRO A 342 -14.69 -8.40 39.81
CA PRO A 342 -15.20 -9.71 39.51
C PRO A 342 -14.46 -10.21 38.27
N VAL A 343 -13.83 -11.38 38.40
CA VAL A 343 -13.08 -12.07 37.31
C VAL A 343 -13.93 -12.01 36.05
N LYS A 344 -13.44 -11.39 34.97
CA LYS A 344 -14.04 -11.46 33.64
C LYS A 344 -14.27 -12.92 33.33
N ALA A 345 -15.53 -13.37 33.32
CA ALA A 345 -15.87 -14.68 32.77
C ALA A 345 -15.37 -14.68 31.33
N GLU A 346 -14.44 -15.57 31.03
CA GLU A 346 -13.99 -15.83 29.66
C GLU A 346 -15.23 -16.01 28.78
N GLU A 347 -15.40 -15.14 27.79
CA GLU A 347 -16.29 -15.39 26.66
C GLU A 347 -15.74 -16.60 25.88
N LYS A 348 -15.88 -17.77 26.49
CA LYS A 348 -15.76 -19.04 25.79
C LYS A 348 -17.01 -19.26 24.95
N SER A 349 -16.82 -19.05 23.63
CA SER A 349 -17.49 -19.87 22.62
C SER A 349 -18.99 -19.70 22.41
N SER A 350 -19.37 -18.73 21.60
CA SER A 350 -20.60 -18.85 20.78
C SER A 350 -20.29 -19.48 19.40
N LYS A 351 -19.44 -20.51 19.35
CA LYS A 351 -19.09 -21.19 18.09
C LYS A 351 -19.64 -22.62 17.96
N ASN A 352 -20.61 -23.00 18.80
CA ASN A 352 -21.10 -24.38 18.77
C ASN A 352 -22.64 -24.53 18.76
N GLN A 353 -23.40 -23.57 18.28
CA GLN A 353 -24.87 -23.69 18.23
C GLN A 353 -25.51 -23.48 16.85
N ALA A 354 -24.71 -23.29 15.79
CA ALA A 354 -25.23 -23.18 14.42
C ALA A 354 -25.11 -24.48 13.58
N ALA A 355 -24.91 -25.62 14.23
CA ALA A 355 -24.77 -26.92 13.52
C ALA A 355 -25.81 -27.97 13.92
N LYS A 356 -26.98 -27.57 14.44
CA LYS A 356 -28.02 -28.55 14.86
C LYS A 356 -29.45 -28.27 14.37
N ASP A 357 -29.70 -27.27 13.59
CA ASP A 357 -31.05 -27.03 13.03
C ASP A 357 -31.03 -26.91 11.51
N VAL A 358 -30.58 -27.93 10.81
CA VAL A 358 -31.01 -28.27 9.43
C VAL A 358 -31.04 -29.79 9.32
N ASN A 359 -32.20 -30.34 9.56
CA ASN A 359 -32.62 -31.63 9.08
C ASN A 359 -33.87 -31.42 8.22
#